data_453798d5591e4697cbcb54bf4c3d6667
#
_entry.id   453798d5591e4697cbcb54bf4c3d6667
#
_cell.length_a   1.000
_cell.length_b   1.000
_cell.length_c   1.000
_cell.angle_alpha   90.00
_cell.angle_beta   90.00
_cell.angle_gamma   90.00
#
_symmetry.space_group_name_H-M   'P 1'
#
loop_
_entity.id
_entity.type
_entity.pdbx_description
1 polymer ?
#
loop_
_entity_poly.entity_id
_entity_poly.type
_entity_poly.pdbx_seq_one_letter_code
_entity_poly.pdbx_strand_id
1 'polypeptide(L)'
;MANETEIKATPIQRLREFVQWAQSQGLCKSEYDFERKCSLSAKYISNNMHTGKGNIGTEMLGRIVRVFPQLNLAWLCTGDGAMLTSGGENNALNADYKLAYEAAMMQIEALNRIIKQLNK
;
A
#
# COMPACT_ATOMS: atom_id res chain seq x y z
N MET A 1 -11.08 -15.01 27.09
CA MET A 1 -10.78 -14.97 26.47
C MET A 1 -10.98 -14.11 25.49
N ALA A 2 -11.73 -13.77 25.36
CA ALA A 2 -11.89 -12.92 24.33
C ALA A 2 -10.95 -11.84 24.19
N ASN A 3 -10.26 -11.62 25.11
CA ASN A 3 -9.41 -10.56 25.08
C ASN A 3 -8.41 -10.71 24.07
N GLU A 4 -8.05 -11.84 23.77
CA GLU A 4 -7.06 -11.92 22.80
C GLU A 4 -7.57 -11.33 21.53
N THR A 5 -8.83 -11.30 21.33
CA THR A 5 -9.31 -10.72 20.12
C THR A 5 -9.17 -9.23 20.13
N GLU A 6 -9.07 -8.65 21.28
CA GLU A 6 -8.94 -7.25 21.31
C GLU A 6 -7.61 -6.81 20.90
N ILE A 7 -6.64 -7.68 20.87
CA ILE A 7 -5.31 -7.27 20.49
C ILE A 7 -5.10 -7.62 19.05
N LYS A 8 -6.01 -7.18 18.23
CA LYS A 8 -5.82 -7.37 16.81
C LYS A 8 -4.75 -6.41 16.32
N ALA A 9 -3.95 -6.89 15.39
CA ALA A 9 -2.94 -6.04 14.79
C ALA A 9 -3.61 -4.88 14.07
N THR A 10 -2.99 -3.73 14.13
CA THR A 10 -3.45 -2.58 13.36
C THR A 10 -2.90 -2.66 11.95
N PRO A 11 -3.45 -1.88 11.01
CA PRO A 11 -2.90 -1.85 9.67
C PRO A 11 -1.41 -1.52 9.64
N ILE A 12 -0.94 -0.63 10.51
CA ILE A 12 0.47 -0.28 10.49
C ILE A 12 1.33 -1.44 10.99
N GLN A 13 0.83 -2.22 11.93
CA GLN A 13 1.55 -3.40 12.37
C GLN A 13 1.61 -4.44 11.26
N ARG A 14 0.53 -4.61 10.54
CA ARG A 14 0.52 -5.52 9.41
C ARG A 14 1.45 -5.03 8.31
N LEU A 15 1.51 -3.73 8.10
CA LEU A 15 2.44 -3.19 7.11
C LEU A 15 3.88 -3.51 7.50
N ARG A 16 4.21 -3.38 8.78
CA ARG A 16 5.56 -3.73 9.22
C ARG A 16 5.85 -5.21 8.98
N GLU A 17 4.86 -6.04 9.17
CA GLU A 17 5.02 -7.47 8.88
C GLU A 17 5.33 -7.69 7.40
N PHE A 18 4.62 -6.98 6.53
CA PHE A 18 4.88 -7.06 5.10
C PHE A 18 6.29 -6.57 4.77
N VAL A 19 6.74 -5.49 5.42
CA VAL A 19 8.08 -4.96 5.19
C VAL A 19 9.14 -6.00 5.57
N GLN A 20 8.93 -6.70 6.67
CA GLN A 20 9.86 -7.74 7.08
C GLN A 20 9.93 -8.85 6.05
N TRP A 21 8.78 -9.23 5.50
CA TRP A 21 8.76 -10.20 4.44
C TRP A 21 9.50 -9.69 3.20
N ALA A 22 9.26 -8.44 2.83
CA ALA A 22 9.92 -7.85 1.67
C ALA A 22 11.43 -7.83 1.85
N GLN A 23 11.89 -7.54 3.07
CA GLN A 23 13.31 -7.57 3.34
C GLN A 23 13.88 -8.97 3.16
N SER A 24 13.15 -9.98 3.62
CA SER A 24 13.60 -11.36 3.50
C SER A 24 13.67 -11.79 2.04
N GLN A 25 12.91 -11.17 1.17
CA GLN A 25 12.91 -11.49 -0.26
C GLN A 25 13.88 -10.61 -1.05
N GLY A 26 14.58 -9.70 -0.39
CA GLY A 26 15.51 -8.82 -1.07
C GLY A 26 14.85 -7.68 -1.81
N LEU A 27 13.57 -7.43 -1.56
CA LEU A 27 12.85 -6.38 -2.27
C LEU A 27 13.15 -5.00 -1.70
N CYS A 28 13.59 -4.94 -0.46
CA CYS A 28 14.07 -3.70 0.15
C CYS A 28 15.12 -4.06 1.17
N LYS A 29 15.96 -3.09 1.51
CA LYS A 29 17.08 -3.34 2.43
C LYS A 29 16.70 -3.14 3.87
N SER A 30 15.74 -2.27 4.14
CA SER A 30 15.35 -1.91 5.50
C SER A 30 13.98 -1.28 5.46
N GLU A 31 13.42 -1.03 6.65
CA GLU A 31 12.16 -0.32 6.74
C GLU A 31 12.30 1.09 6.16
N TYR A 32 13.42 1.74 6.40
CA TYR A 32 13.67 3.06 5.83
C TYR A 32 13.72 2.99 4.30
N ASP A 33 14.38 1.97 3.77
CA ASP A 33 14.45 1.79 2.32
C ASP A 33 13.05 1.56 1.73
N PHE A 34 12.22 0.78 2.43
CA PHE A 34 10.85 0.56 2.00
C PHE A 34 10.08 1.88 1.97
N GLU A 35 10.22 2.68 3.02
CA GLU A 35 9.53 3.97 3.08
C GLU A 35 9.97 4.87 1.93
N ARG A 36 11.25 4.88 1.64
CA ARG A 36 11.74 5.69 0.52
C ARG A 36 11.17 5.23 -0.81
N LYS A 37 11.16 3.91 -1.02
CA LYS A 37 10.65 3.38 -2.29
C LYS A 37 9.19 3.70 -2.50
N CYS A 38 8.43 3.78 -1.42
CA CYS A 38 7.00 4.06 -1.49
C CYS A 38 6.69 5.56 -1.36
N SER A 39 7.72 6.40 -1.28
CA SER A 39 7.55 7.85 -1.11
C SER A 39 6.81 8.19 0.19
N LEU A 40 7.07 7.41 1.21
CA LEU A 40 6.55 7.72 2.54
C LEU A 40 7.59 8.54 3.29
N SER A 41 7.15 9.30 4.29
CA SER A 41 8.08 10.07 5.08
C SER A 41 8.95 9.13 5.91
N ALA A 42 10.14 9.59 6.26
CA ALA A 42 11.03 8.81 7.08
C ALA A 42 10.37 8.50 8.41
N LYS A 43 10.54 7.26 8.87
CA LYS A 43 9.97 6.81 10.14
C LYS A 43 8.45 6.82 10.15
N TYR A 44 7.82 6.83 8.98
CA TYR A 44 6.37 6.81 8.90
C TYR A 44 5.79 5.63 9.70
N ILE A 45 6.36 4.45 9.52
CA ILE A 45 5.85 3.26 10.19
C ILE A 45 6.12 3.35 11.69
N SER A 46 7.33 3.70 12.09
CA SER A 46 7.67 3.80 13.51
C SER A 46 6.80 4.83 14.22
N ASN A 47 6.63 5.99 13.60
CA ASN A 47 5.84 7.04 14.22
C ASN A 47 4.39 6.62 14.41
N ASN A 48 3.82 5.95 13.43
CA ASN A 48 2.45 5.49 13.56
C ASN A 48 2.31 4.38 14.59
N MET A 49 3.34 3.55 14.73
CA MET A 49 3.33 2.55 15.79
C MET A 49 3.32 3.21 17.16
N HIS A 50 4.09 4.28 17.32
CA HIS A 50 4.19 4.96 18.62
C HIS A 50 2.93 5.72 18.98
N THR A 51 2.27 6.33 18.01
CA THR A 51 1.09 7.10 18.32
C THR A 51 -0.09 6.20 18.69
N GLY A 52 -0.01 4.92 18.38
CA GLY A 52 -1.06 4.00 18.72
C GLY A 52 -2.27 4.05 17.84
N LYS A 53 -2.30 4.92 16.84
CA LYS A 53 -3.44 5.00 15.94
C LYS A 53 -3.45 3.89 14.91
N GLY A 54 -2.29 3.57 14.39
CA GLY A 54 -2.14 2.41 13.52
C GLY A 54 -2.80 2.48 12.16
N ASN A 55 -3.37 3.61 11.80
CA ASN A 55 -4.07 3.75 10.52
C ASN A 55 -3.13 4.17 9.41
N ILE A 56 -3.48 3.80 8.19
CA ILE A 56 -2.71 4.18 7.02
C ILE A 56 -3.65 4.95 6.11
N GLY A 57 -3.25 6.15 5.72
CA GLY A 57 -4.06 6.96 4.84
C GLY A 57 -4.22 6.35 3.47
N THR A 58 -5.31 6.67 2.81
CA THR A 58 -5.61 6.11 1.50
C THR A 58 -4.52 6.43 0.49
N GLU A 59 -3.99 7.63 0.53
CA GLU A 59 -2.92 8.00 -0.39
C GLU A 59 -1.68 7.15 -0.16
N MET A 60 -1.37 6.88 1.09
CA MET A 60 -0.21 6.04 1.40
C MET A 60 -0.42 4.62 0.92
N LEU A 61 -1.65 4.10 1.04
CA LEU A 61 -1.97 2.78 0.52
C LEU A 61 -1.70 2.73 -0.98
N GLY A 62 -2.11 3.75 -1.70
CA GLY A 62 -1.88 3.79 -3.13
C GLY A 62 -0.40 3.79 -3.49
N ARG A 63 0.39 4.55 -2.76
CA ARG A 63 1.82 4.58 -3.00
C ARG A 63 2.47 3.23 -2.78
N ILE A 64 2.06 2.55 -1.71
CA ILE A 64 2.62 1.25 -1.38
C ILE A 64 2.27 0.21 -2.43
N VAL A 65 1.02 0.16 -2.84
CA VAL A 65 0.58 -0.85 -3.80
C VAL A 65 1.18 -0.63 -5.18
N ARG A 66 1.46 0.62 -5.52
CA ARG A 66 2.12 0.88 -6.81
C ARG A 66 3.50 0.24 -6.87
N VAL A 67 4.23 0.28 -5.77
CA VAL A 67 5.58 -0.26 -5.73
C VAL A 67 5.57 -1.74 -5.42
N PHE A 68 4.65 -2.17 -4.56
CA PHE A 68 4.58 -3.57 -4.12
C PHE A 68 3.18 -4.12 -4.36
N PRO A 69 2.85 -4.41 -5.63
CA PRO A 69 1.50 -4.87 -5.94
C PRO A 69 1.17 -6.26 -5.37
N GLN A 70 2.15 -6.97 -4.85
CA GLN A 70 1.90 -8.26 -4.26
C GLN A 70 1.28 -8.16 -2.88
N LEU A 71 1.22 -6.97 -2.28
CA LEU A 71 0.57 -6.79 -1.00
C LEU A 71 -0.94 -6.89 -1.15
N ASN A 72 -1.55 -7.71 -0.33
CA ASN A 72 -3.00 -7.87 -0.35
C ASN A 72 -3.64 -6.76 0.50
N LEU A 73 -4.30 -5.81 -0.16
CA LEU A 73 -4.88 -4.67 0.53
C LEU A 73 -5.98 -5.09 1.51
N ALA A 74 -6.78 -6.08 1.16
CA ALA A 74 -7.82 -6.55 2.07
C ALA A 74 -7.19 -7.03 3.37
N TRP A 75 -6.13 -7.80 3.27
CA TRP A 75 -5.44 -8.26 4.47
C TRP A 75 -4.86 -7.08 5.26
N LEU A 76 -4.24 -6.14 4.57
CA LEU A 76 -3.63 -5.01 5.26
C LEU A 76 -4.66 -4.21 6.05
N CYS A 77 -5.81 -3.99 5.48
CA CYS A 77 -6.83 -3.15 6.10
C CYS A 77 -7.66 -3.88 7.14
N THR A 78 -7.92 -5.18 6.94
CA THR A 78 -8.84 -5.90 7.79
C THR A 78 -8.21 -7.02 8.58
N GLY A 79 -7.06 -7.50 8.15
CA GLY A 79 -6.45 -8.68 8.77
C GLY A 79 -6.96 -9.99 8.22
N ASP A 80 -7.94 -9.95 7.32
CA ASP A 80 -8.49 -11.18 6.77
C ASP A 80 -7.76 -11.59 5.51
N GLY A 81 -7.61 -12.90 5.33
CA GLY A 81 -6.98 -13.41 4.13
C GLY A 81 -5.47 -13.52 4.28
N ALA A 82 -4.79 -13.65 3.16
CA ALA A 82 -3.34 -13.81 3.15
C ALA A 82 -2.66 -12.47 2.94
N MET A 83 -1.45 -12.35 3.49
CA MET A 83 -0.66 -11.12 3.36
C MET A 83 -0.37 -10.78 1.91
N LEU A 84 -0.14 -11.79 1.08
CA LEU A 84 0.23 -11.59 -0.31
C LEU A 84 -0.89 -11.98 -1.24
N THR A 85 -0.97 -11.28 -2.37
CA THR A 85 -1.90 -11.69 -3.41
C THR A 85 -1.39 -12.98 -4.02
N SER A 86 -2.31 -13.84 -4.40
CA SER A 86 -1.90 -15.15 -4.90
C SER A 86 -2.17 -15.35 -6.37
N GLY A 87 -2.53 -14.29 -7.06
CA GLY A 87 -2.81 -14.43 -8.47
C GLY A 87 -4.21 -14.89 -8.77
N GLY A 88 -5.02 -15.09 -7.76
CA GLY A 88 -6.41 -15.47 -7.94
C GLY A 88 -7.32 -14.36 -7.50
N GLU A 89 -8.40 -14.74 -6.86
CA GLU A 89 -9.37 -13.73 -6.43
C GLU A 89 -8.76 -12.77 -5.42
N ASN A 90 -7.71 -13.14 -4.75
CA ASN A 90 -7.08 -12.20 -3.83
C ASN A 90 -6.50 -11.01 -4.54
N ASN A 91 -6.29 -11.11 -5.85
CA ASN A 91 -5.79 -10.01 -6.62
C ASN A 91 -6.87 -9.06 -7.07
N ALA A 92 -8.13 -9.42 -6.93
CA ALA A 92 -9.20 -8.63 -7.54
C ALA A 92 -9.23 -7.21 -6.99
N LEU A 93 -9.13 -7.07 -5.67
CA LEU A 93 -9.18 -5.75 -5.07
C LEU A 93 -8.00 -4.90 -5.51
N ASN A 94 -6.80 -5.48 -5.51
CA ASN A 94 -5.61 -4.74 -5.92
C ASN A 94 -5.68 -4.38 -7.39
N ALA A 95 -6.16 -5.29 -8.22
CA ALA A 95 -6.25 -5.04 -9.65
C ALA A 95 -7.24 -3.92 -9.94
N ASP A 96 -8.39 -3.92 -9.28
CA ASP A 96 -9.38 -2.87 -9.49
C ASP A 96 -8.86 -1.52 -9.07
N TYR A 97 -8.19 -1.46 -7.92
CA TYR A 97 -7.64 -0.21 -7.42
C TYR A 97 -6.57 0.33 -8.38
N LYS A 98 -5.69 -0.54 -8.83
CA LYS A 98 -4.61 -0.14 -9.73
C LYS A 98 -5.16 0.33 -11.06
N LEU A 99 -6.16 -0.37 -11.59
CA LEU A 99 -6.77 0.03 -12.86
C LEU A 99 -7.43 1.39 -12.74
N ALA A 100 -8.14 1.63 -11.65
CA ALA A 100 -8.79 2.93 -11.46
C ALA A 100 -7.76 4.05 -11.39
N TYR A 101 -6.66 3.81 -10.70
CA TYR A 101 -5.60 4.80 -10.59
C TYR A 101 -4.98 5.08 -11.95
N GLU A 102 -4.65 4.03 -12.69
CA GLU A 102 -4.01 4.17 -13.99
C GLU A 102 -4.93 4.82 -14.99
N ALA A 103 -6.21 4.49 -14.95
CA ALA A 103 -7.19 5.12 -15.84
C ALA A 103 -7.26 6.62 -15.58
N ALA A 104 -7.28 7.02 -14.31
CA ALA A 104 -7.31 8.44 -13.98
C ALA A 104 -6.07 9.15 -14.50
N MET A 105 -4.90 8.54 -14.37
CA MET A 105 -3.67 9.15 -14.86
C MET A 105 -3.68 9.27 -16.38
N MET A 106 -4.20 8.26 -17.07
CA MET A 106 -4.29 8.31 -18.53
C MET A 106 -5.23 9.41 -19.00
N GLN A 107 -6.32 9.61 -18.29
CA GLN A 107 -7.25 10.69 -18.63
C GLN A 107 -6.59 12.05 -18.48
N ILE A 108 -5.82 12.24 -17.43
CA ILE A 108 -5.12 13.49 -17.22
C ILE A 108 -4.13 13.74 -18.35
N GLU A 109 -3.40 12.71 -18.75
CA GLU A 109 -2.45 12.86 -19.85
C GLU A 109 -3.14 13.19 -21.15
N ALA A 110 -4.27 12.55 -21.42
CA ALA A 110 -5.02 12.81 -22.65
C ALA A 110 -5.51 14.26 -22.68
N LEU A 111 -6.03 14.75 -21.55
CA LEU A 111 -6.49 16.13 -21.47
C LEU A 111 -5.34 17.10 -21.68
N ASN A 112 -4.18 16.81 -21.08
CA ASN A 112 -3.01 17.67 -21.24
C ASN A 112 -2.58 17.73 -22.70
N ARG A 113 -2.66 16.61 -23.41
CA ARG A 113 -2.29 16.60 -24.83
C ARG A 113 -3.24 17.45 -25.65
N ILE A 114 -4.52 17.36 -25.37
CA ILE A 114 -5.51 18.16 -26.09
C ILE A 114 -5.28 19.64 -25.84
N ILE A 115 -5.02 20.02 -24.59
CA ILE A 115 -4.76 21.40 -24.26
C ILE A 115 -3.52 21.89 -25.01
N LYS A 116 -2.48 21.08 -25.09
CA LYS A 116 -1.28 21.44 -25.81
C LYS A 116 -1.56 21.69 -27.29
N GLN A 117 -2.39 20.85 -27.90
CA GLN A 117 -2.74 21.02 -29.29
C GLN A 117 -3.54 22.28 -29.53
N LEU A 118 -4.44 22.60 -28.62
CA LEU A 118 -5.28 23.78 -28.77
C LEU A 118 -4.47 25.06 -28.61
N ASN A 119 -3.34 25.01 -27.92
CA ASN A 119 -2.54 26.19 -27.68
C ASN A 119 -1.46 26.44 -28.75
N LYS A 120 -1.47 25.70 -29.80
CA LYS A 120 -0.52 25.93 -30.88
C LYS A 120 -0.92 27.07 -31.79
#